data_828ede3c1e2c29a203b2d20052e0ff84
#
_entry.id   828ede3c1e2c29a203b2d20052e0ff84
#
_cell.length_a   1.000
_cell.length_b   1.000
_cell.length_c   1.000
_cell.angle_alpha   90.00
_cell.angle_beta   90.00
_cell.angle_gamma   90.00
#
_symmetry.space_group_name_H-M   'P 1'
#
loop_
_entity.id
_entity.type
_entity.pdbx_description
1 polymer ?
#
loop_
_entity_poly.entity_id
_entity_poly.type
_entity_poly.pdbx_seq_one_letter_code
_entity_poly.pdbx_strand_id
1 'polypeptide(L)'
;QWNPERVALIEGLQRRYPIAVGSGAYREPFNRSLMVLNQSAANDVNFRTFQAMACGALLIGERIGNGFNDLFQDRTHCALYERGNVEQVIEIVAHYCGRPAERDAVARQGYEAVMASHTSLHRAQAILQVVATAPLQGQIRVRRSRQLQIQSSLVLVYESAERTHLQAAERTPEGPRKQYLLTVAEQYQFLATTIRTQLGLQVAC
;
A
#
# COMPACT_ATOMS: atom_id res chain seq x y z
N GLN A 1 12.40 -10.02 1.49
CA GLN A 1 13.77 -9.48 1.47
C GLN A 1 13.68 -8.00 1.78
N TRP A 2 14.38 -7.52 2.82
CA TRP A 2 14.35 -6.11 3.21
C TRP A 2 15.18 -5.32 2.20
N ASN A 3 14.64 -4.19 1.73
CA ASN A 3 15.38 -3.28 0.86
C ASN A 3 16.58 -2.69 1.64
N PRO A 4 17.83 -2.84 1.18
CA PRO A 4 19.02 -2.36 1.90
C PRO A 4 18.99 -0.86 2.20
N GLU A 5 18.46 -0.04 1.29
CA GLU A 5 18.30 1.42 1.50
C GLU A 5 17.37 1.71 2.68
N ARG A 6 16.30 0.92 2.83
CA ARG A 6 15.37 1.06 3.97
C ARG A 6 16.01 0.65 5.27
N VAL A 7 16.82 -0.40 5.29
CA VAL A 7 17.57 -0.83 6.47
C VAL A 7 18.52 0.27 6.91
N ALA A 8 19.34 0.80 5.98
CA ALA A 8 20.26 1.89 6.27
C ALA A 8 19.56 3.14 6.82
N LEU A 9 18.41 3.49 6.25
CA LEU A 9 17.59 4.62 6.70
C LEU A 9 17.08 4.43 8.13
N ILE A 10 16.50 3.26 8.43
CA ILE A 10 15.99 2.92 9.76
C ILE A 10 17.13 2.91 10.78
N GLU A 11 18.23 2.24 10.50
CA GLU A 11 19.39 2.17 11.39
C GLU A 11 20.03 3.55 11.63
N GLY A 12 20.13 4.37 10.58
CA GLY A 12 20.63 5.75 10.71
C GLY A 12 19.80 6.59 11.67
N LEU A 13 18.48 6.47 11.58
CA LEU A 13 17.54 7.17 12.48
C LEU A 13 17.55 6.58 13.89
N GLN A 14 17.58 5.27 14.06
CA GLN A 14 17.57 4.60 15.38
C GLN A 14 18.76 4.97 16.26
N ARG A 15 19.88 5.33 15.65
CA ARG A 15 21.06 5.80 16.39
C ARG A 15 20.86 7.16 17.08
N ARG A 16 19.88 7.95 16.62
CA ARG A 16 19.71 9.35 17.05
C ARG A 16 18.33 9.62 17.67
N TYR A 17 17.31 8.85 17.31
CA TYR A 17 15.93 9.09 17.72
C TYR A 17 15.24 7.79 18.14
N PRO A 18 14.30 7.86 19.11
CA PRO A 18 13.44 6.72 19.43
C PRO A 18 12.41 6.53 18.31
N ILE A 19 12.66 5.60 17.40
CA ILE A 19 11.73 5.27 16.33
C ILE A 19 11.10 3.89 16.53
N ALA A 20 9.80 3.80 16.35
CA ALA A 20 9.06 2.55 16.33
C ALA A 20 9.04 1.99 14.90
N VAL A 21 9.44 0.74 14.75
CA VAL A 21 9.37 0.01 13.49
C VAL A 21 8.45 -1.20 13.70
N GLY A 22 7.45 -1.34 12.85
CA GLY A 22 6.48 -2.42 13.00
C GLY A 22 5.78 -2.78 11.70
N SER A 23 5.00 -3.84 11.73
CA SER A 23 4.12 -4.30 10.65
C SER A 23 2.71 -4.54 11.20
N GLY A 24 1.70 -4.50 10.32
CA GLY A 24 0.31 -4.75 10.70
C GLY A 24 -0.52 -3.50 10.91
N ALA A 25 -1.29 -3.42 11.99
CA ALA A 25 -2.22 -2.33 12.24
C ALA A 25 -1.48 -0.99 12.44
N TYR A 26 -1.66 -0.05 11.51
CA TYR A 26 -0.97 1.24 11.50
C TYR A 26 -1.66 2.31 12.35
N ARG A 27 -2.96 2.18 12.58
CA ARG A 27 -3.80 3.25 13.16
C ARG A 27 -3.28 3.72 14.53
N GLU A 28 -3.06 2.79 15.46
CA GLU A 28 -2.61 3.15 16.79
C GLU A 28 -1.20 3.76 16.79
N PRO A 29 -0.16 3.15 16.20
CA PRO A 29 1.17 3.75 16.18
C PRO A 29 1.20 5.10 15.45
N PHE A 30 0.45 5.30 14.36
CA PHE A 30 0.45 6.58 13.65
C PHE A 30 -0.24 7.69 14.44
N ASN A 31 -1.37 7.40 15.10
CA ASN A 31 -2.04 8.36 15.97
C ASN A 31 -1.19 8.80 17.19
N ARG A 32 -0.21 8.00 17.58
CA ARG A 32 0.71 8.32 18.70
C ARG A 32 2.04 8.91 18.23
N SER A 33 2.25 8.98 16.92
CA SER A 33 3.50 9.47 16.34
C SER A 33 3.41 10.94 15.98
N LEU A 34 4.42 11.71 16.34
CA LEU A 34 4.56 13.10 15.89
C LEU A 34 4.89 13.17 14.38
N MET A 35 5.69 12.22 13.92
CA MET A 35 6.16 12.11 12.53
C MET A 35 6.09 10.66 12.09
N VAL A 36 5.77 10.43 10.82
CA VAL A 36 5.74 9.10 10.20
C VAL A 36 6.62 9.10 8.96
N LEU A 37 7.61 8.22 8.95
CA LEU A 37 8.49 8.04 7.79
C LEU A 37 7.84 7.10 6.78
N ASN A 38 7.79 7.51 5.53
CA ASN A 38 7.36 6.70 4.40
C ASN A 38 8.39 6.69 3.29
N GLN A 39 8.89 5.50 2.95
CA GLN A 39 9.71 5.26 1.78
C GLN A 39 8.88 4.50 0.74
N SER A 40 8.86 5.00 -0.49
CA SER A 40 8.22 4.32 -1.61
C SER A 40 9.03 3.10 -2.05
N ALA A 41 8.35 1.99 -2.33
CA ALA A 41 9.00 0.78 -2.84
C ALA A 41 9.21 0.83 -4.36
N ALA A 42 8.30 1.47 -5.08
CA ALA A 42 8.23 1.44 -6.54
C ALA A 42 8.00 2.84 -7.16
N ASN A 43 8.50 3.90 -6.52
CA ASN A 43 8.24 5.29 -6.94
C ASN A 43 6.73 5.59 -7.06
N ASP A 44 5.95 5.10 -6.10
CA ASP A 44 4.48 5.16 -6.07
C ASP A 44 3.95 5.98 -4.90
N VAL A 45 2.78 6.60 -5.09
CA VAL A 45 2.01 7.21 -4.01
C VAL A 45 1.21 6.12 -3.32
N ASN A 46 1.80 5.52 -2.29
CA ASN A 46 1.20 4.41 -1.57
C ASN A 46 0.23 4.84 -0.47
N PHE A 47 -0.54 3.89 0.06
CA PHE A 47 -1.54 4.15 1.11
C PHE A 47 -0.97 4.79 2.37
N ARG A 48 0.28 4.51 2.72
CA ARG A 48 0.93 5.04 3.93
C ARG A 48 1.04 6.56 3.91
N THR A 49 1.19 7.16 2.72
CA THR A 49 1.14 8.60 2.52
C THR A 49 -0.15 9.21 3.09
N PHE A 50 -1.29 8.67 2.69
CA PHE A 50 -2.60 9.16 3.15
C PHE A 50 -2.89 8.77 4.59
N GLN A 51 -2.51 7.55 5.00
CA GLN A 51 -2.74 7.05 6.35
C GLN A 51 -1.99 7.85 7.41
N ALA A 52 -0.74 8.22 7.16
CA ALA A 52 0.05 9.02 8.07
C ALA A 52 -0.58 10.40 8.31
N MET A 53 -0.89 11.11 7.23
CA MET A 53 -1.52 12.42 7.30
C MET A 53 -2.94 12.36 7.88
N ALA A 54 -3.74 11.34 7.53
CA ALA A 54 -5.07 11.13 8.10
C ALA A 54 -5.07 10.84 9.62
N CYS A 55 -3.96 10.35 10.15
CA CYS A 55 -3.74 10.19 11.59
C CYS A 55 -3.20 11.47 12.27
N GLY A 56 -3.03 12.57 11.53
CA GLY A 56 -2.52 13.83 12.06
C GLY A 56 -1.01 13.88 12.32
N ALA A 57 -0.26 12.88 11.87
CA ALA A 57 1.20 12.89 11.96
C ALA A 57 1.83 13.67 10.80
N LEU A 58 2.96 14.35 11.04
CA LEU A 58 3.75 14.89 9.95
C LEU A 58 4.32 13.74 9.11
N LEU A 59 3.95 13.69 7.84
CA LEU A 59 4.54 12.75 6.90
C LEU A 59 5.96 13.22 6.51
N ILE A 60 6.95 12.36 6.71
CA ILE A 60 8.28 12.48 6.11
C ILE A 60 8.32 11.49 4.95
N GLY A 61 8.21 11.98 3.73
CA GLY A 61 8.05 11.18 2.51
C GLY A 61 9.27 11.23 1.60
N GLU A 62 9.51 10.15 0.87
CA GLU A 62 10.47 10.14 -0.23
C GLU A 62 9.95 11.01 -1.38
N ARG A 63 10.81 11.84 -1.99
CA ARG A 63 10.47 12.62 -3.17
C ARG A 63 10.31 11.67 -4.36
N ILE A 64 9.10 11.61 -4.88
CA ILE A 64 8.73 10.73 -5.99
C ILE A 64 8.11 11.57 -7.12
N GLY A 65 8.37 11.17 -8.37
CA GLY A 65 7.91 11.87 -9.56
C GLY A 65 6.55 11.44 -10.09
N ASN A 66 5.89 10.48 -9.43
CA ASN A 66 4.67 9.85 -9.96
C ASN A 66 3.39 10.53 -9.43
N GLY A 67 3.19 11.81 -9.78
CA GLY A 67 1.98 12.56 -9.44
C GLY A 67 1.86 12.99 -7.98
N PHE A 68 2.89 12.82 -7.16
CA PHE A 68 2.85 13.23 -5.75
C PHE A 68 2.64 14.74 -5.61
N ASN A 69 3.35 15.54 -6.42
CA ASN A 69 3.28 17.00 -6.38
C ASN A 69 1.92 17.58 -6.85
N ASP A 70 1.13 16.78 -7.56
CA ASP A 70 -0.25 17.12 -7.93
C ASP A 70 -1.21 16.99 -6.73
N LEU A 71 -0.81 16.26 -5.70
CA LEU A 71 -1.62 15.98 -4.51
C LEU A 71 -1.16 16.80 -3.30
N PHE A 72 0.16 16.89 -3.09
CA PHE A 72 0.75 17.47 -1.89
C PHE A 72 2.00 18.28 -2.20
N GLN A 73 2.21 19.33 -1.40
CA GLN A 73 3.36 20.23 -1.51
C GLN A 73 4.31 20.02 -0.34
N ASP A 74 5.60 19.97 -0.65
CA ASP A 74 6.68 19.92 0.33
C ASP A 74 6.62 21.13 1.27
N ARG A 75 6.89 20.91 2.55
CA ARG A 75 6.86 21.91 3.64
C ARG A 75 5.52 22.59 3.90
N THR A 76 4.49 22.22 3.14
CA THR A 76 3.10 22.67 3.35
C THR A 76 2.26 21.53 3.92
N HIS A 77 2.25 20.39 3.26
CA HIS A 77 1.44 19.23 3.65
C HIS A 77 2.27 18.09 4.25
N CYS A 78 3.57 18.07 3.96
CA CYS A 78 4.51 17.03 4.36
C CYS A 78 5.95 17.57 4.30
N ALA A 79 6.93 16.75 4.67
CA ALA A 79 8.35 17.03 4.45
C ALA A 79 8.94 15.97 3.53
N LEU A 80 9.61 16.36 2.45
CA LEU A 80 10.14 15.45 1.45
C LEU A 80 11.66 15.36 1.51
N TYR A 81 12.18 14.15 1.31
CA TYR A 81 13.62 13.87 1.23
C TYR A 81 13.98 13.16 -0.07
N GLU A 82 15.22 13.31 -0.51
CA GLU A 82 15.74 12.62 -1.69
C GLU A 82 16.05 11.16 -1.39
N ARG A 83 15.72 10.27 -2.31
CA ARG A 83 15.92 8.83 -2.18
C ARG A 83 17.35 8.49 -1.77
N GLY A 84 17.50 7.63 -0.75
CA GLY A 84 18.78 7.20 -0.23
C GLY A 84 19.51 8.22 0.63
N ASN A 85 19.00 9.45 0.77
CA ASN A 85 19.64 10.51 1.57
C ASN A 85 19.25 10.43 3.04
N VAL A 86 19.93 9.58 3.78
CA VAL A 86 19.69 9.35 5.22
C VAL A 86 19.95 10.62 6.04
N GLU A 87 21.01 11.38 5.73
CA GLU A 87 21.35 12.60 6.46
C GLU A 87 20.26 13.67 6.31
N GLN A 88 19.69 13.82 5.11
CA GLN A 88 18.57 14.74 4.90
C GLN A 88 17.36 14.38 5.76
N VAL A 89 17.04 13.08 5.92
CA VAL A 89 15.95 12.67 6.81
C VAL A 89 16.26 13.01 8.26
N ILE A 90 17.51 12.82 8.69
CA ILE A 90 17.96 13.19 10.03
C ILE A 90 17.83 14.71 10.27
N GLU A 91 18.21 15.53 9.28
CA GLU A 91 18.06 16.99 9.33
C GLU A 91 16.58 17.41 9.41
N ILE A 92 15.71 16.78 8.61
CA ILE A 92 14.26 17.02 8.66
C ILE A 92 13.69 16.68 10.03
N VAL A 93 14.05 15.52 10.59
CA VAL A 93 13.61 15.12 11.94
C VAL A 93 14.11 16.11 12.99
N ALA A 94 15.38 16.49 12.95
CA ALA A 94 15.97 17.47 13.87
C ALA A 94 15.25 18.83 13.79
N HIS A 95 14.99 19.31 12.55
CA HIS A 95 14.31 20.57 12.30
C HIS A 95 12.92 20.59 12.96
N TYR A 96 12.10 19.58 12.72
CA TYR A 96 10.73 19.51 13.23
C TYR A 96 10.64 19.09 14.71
N CYS A 97 11.63 18.41 15.25
CA CYS A 97 11.76 18.21 16.70
C CYS A 97 12.02 19.54 17.44
N GLY A 98 12.86 20.40 16.86
CA GLY A 98 13.17 21.71 17.42
C GLY A 98 12.10 22.79 17.19
N ARG A 99 11.10 22.53 16.32
CA ARG A 99 10.06 23.50 15.93
C ARG A 99 8.66 22.87 15.97
N PRO A 100 8.14 22.55 17.15
CA PRO A 100 6.87 21.84 17.29
C PRO A 100 5.68 22.58 16.66
N ALA A 101 5.63 23.90 16.77
CA ALA A 101 4.54 24.69 16.17
C ALA A 101 4.54 24.62 14.64
N GLU A 102 5.70 24.64 14.01
CA GLU A 102 5.84 24.47 12.55
C GLU A 102 5.48 23.05 12.12
N ARG A 103 5.98 22.03 12.85
CA ARG A 103 5.62 20.63 12.63
C ARG A 103 4.11 20.42 12.65
N ASP A 104 3.46 20.91 13.70
CA ASP A 104 2.02 20.70 13.91
C ASP A 104 1.18 21.47 12.86
N ALA A 105 1.68 22.62 12.40
CA ALA A 105 1.04 23.36 11.31
C ALA A 105 1.09 22.59 9.99
N VAL A 106 2.25 22.03 9.61
CA VAL A 106 2.40 21.22 8.40
C VAL A 106 1.58 19.92 8.50
N ALA A 107 1.64 19.24 9.65
CA ALA A 107 0.85 18.03 9.89
C ALA A 107 -0.67 18.29 9.75
N ARG A 108 -1.16 19.41 10.31
CA ARG A 108 -2.56 19.81 10.19
C ARG A 108 -2.95 20.10 8.74
N GLN A 109 -2.14 20.83 7.98
CA GLN A 109 -2.42 21.09 6.58
C GLN A 109 -2.46 19.79 5.76
N GLY A 110 -1.54 18.84 6.02
CA GLY A 110 -1.57 17.51 5.42
C GLY A 110 -2.84 16.74 5.75
N TYR A 111 -3.27 16.76 7.02
CA TYR A 111 -4.53 16.17 7.44
C TYR A 111 -5.74 16.79 6.71
N GLU A 112 -5.84 18.11 6.69
CA GLU A 112 -6.92 18.84 6.05
C GLU A 112 -6.99 18.53 4.55
N ALA A 113 -5.85 18.49 3.84
CA ALA A 113 -5.78 18.13 2.43
C ALA A 113 -6.31 16.71 2.17
N VAL A 114 -5.91 15.74 3.01
CA VAL A 114 -6.38 14.34 2.87
C VAL A 114 -7.87 14.25 3.15
N MET A 115 -8.36 14.87 4.20
CA MET A 115 -9.79 14.81 4.58
C MET A 115 -10.69 15.53 3.57
N ALA A 116 -10.21 16.61 2.95
CA ALA A 116 -10.95 17.36 1.96
C ALA A 116 -11.12 16.65 0.61
N SER A 117 -10.12 15.85 0.18
CA SER A 117 -10.09 15.39 -1.22
C SER A 117 -9.55 13.97 -1.45
N HIS A 118 -8.98 13.30 -0.43
CA HIS A 118 -8.22 12.08 -0.64
C HIS A 118 -8.65 10.89 0.21
N THR A 119 -9.84 10.92 0.80
CA THR A 119 -10.41 9.76 1.51
C THR A 119 -10.85 8.67 0.54
N SER A 120 -11.07 7.46 1.04
CA SER A 120 -11.61 6.34 0.24
C SER A 120 -12.96 6.68 -0.39
N LEU A 121 -13.77 7.50 0.29
CA LEU A 121 -15.05 7.98 -0.25
C LEU A 121 -14.85 8.85 -1.49
N HIS A 122 -13.94 9.81 -1.44
CA HIS A 122 -13.60 10.66 -2.61
C HIS A 122 -13.11 9.82 -3.80
N ARG A 123 -12.29 8.79 -3.54
CA ARG A 123 -11.83 7.88 -4.60
C ARG A 123 -12.96 7.07 -5.20
N ALA A 124 -13.86 6.53 -4.37
CA ALA A 124 -15.03 5.81 -4.85
C ALA A 124 -15.96 6.71 -5.69
N GLN A 125 -16.22 7.93 -5.23
CA GLN A 125 -17.02 8.91 -5.98
C GLN A 125 -16.39 9.25 -7.33
N ALA A 126 -15.08 9.52 -7.38
CA ALA A 126 -14.36 9.81 -8.63
C ALA A 126 -14.44 8.65 -9.62
N ILE A 127 -14.27 7.41 -9.15
CA ILE A 127 -14.40 6.21 -9.99
C ILE A 127 -15.83 6.08 -10.53
N LEU A 128 -16.83 6.23 -9.68
CA LEU A 128 -18.24 6.15 -10.09
C LEU A 128 -18.60 7.23 -11.11
N GLN A 129 -18.09 8.46 -10.93
CA GLN A 129 -18.30 9.55 -11.87
C GLN A 129 -17.69 9.22 -13.25
N VAL A 130 -16.46 8.71 -13.30
CA VAL A 130 -15.82 8.29 -14.55
C VAL A 130 -16.63 7.17 -15.21
N VAL A 131 -17.08 6.18 -14.45
CA VAL A 131 -17.90 5.08 -14.98
C VAL A 131 -19.24 5.57 -15.52
N ALA A 132 -19.87 6.52 -14.85
CA ALA A 132 -21.17 7.07 -15.26
C ALA A 132 -21.07 7.93 -16.53
N THR A 133 -19.94 8.62 -16.73
CA THR A 133 -19.73 9.57 -17.84
C THR A 133 -18.99 8.97 -19.03
N ALA A 134 -18.29 7.84 -18.84
CA ALA A 134 -17.52 7.21 -19.89
C ALA A 134 -18.43 6.65 -20.99
N PRO A 135 -18.13 6.89 -22.29
CA PRO A 135 -18.89 6.32 -23.41
C PRO A 135 -18.63 4.81 -23.50
N LEU A 136 -19.48 4.03 -22.81
CA LEU A 136 -19.30 2.57 -22.66
C LEU A 136 -19.65 1.75 -23.90
N GLN A 137 -20.29 2.33 -24.92
CA GLN A 137 -20.90 1.58 -26.03
C GLN A 137 -19.90 0.81 -26.92
N GLY A 138 -18.66 1.28 -27.08
CA GLY A 138 -17.64 0.56 -27.86
C GLY A 138 -16.85 -0.50 -27.10
N GLN A 139 -16.80 -0.40 -25.78
CA GLN A 139 -15.92 -1.23 -24.95
C GLN A 139 -16.59 -2.53 -24.43
N ILE A 140 -17.91 -2.60 -24.41
CA ILE A 140 -18.66 -3.76 -23.89
C ILE A 140 -18.37 -5.03 -24.72
N ARG A 141 -18.25 -4.91 -26.04
CA ARG A 141 -17.94 -6.05 -26.92
C ARG A 141 -16.54 -6.61 -26.70
N VAL A 142 -15.56 -5.72 -26.54
CA VAL A 142 -14.16 -6.11 -26.29
C VAL A 142 -14.01 -6.71 -24.89
N ARG A 143 -14.76 -6.22 -23.90
CA ARG A 143 -14.73 -6.76 -22.53
C ARG A 143 -15.31 -8.17 -22.46
N ARG A 144 -16.39 -8.49 -23.16
CA ARG A 144 -16.97 -9.86 -23.15
C ARG A 144 -16.02 -10.91 -23.72
N SER A 145 -15.34 -10.63 -24.82
CA SER A 145 -14.36 -11.55 -25.40
C SER A 145 -13.09 -11.69 -24.54
N ARG A 146 -12.64 -10.60 -23.89
CA ARG A 146 -11.50 -10.62 -22.96
C ARG A 146 -11.86 -11.17 -21.58
N GLN A 147 -13.11 -11.07 -21.16
CA GLN A 147 -13.56 -11.55 -19.84
C GLN A 147 -13.34 -13.06 -19.69
N LEU A 148 -13.69 -13.86 -20.68
CA LEU A 148 -13.44 -15.29 -20.70
C LEU A 148 -11.94 -15.60 -20.65
N GLN A 149 -11.13 -14.86 -21.39
CA GLN A 149 -9.68 -15.02 -21.39
C GLN A 149 -9.06 -14.64 -20.06
N ILE A 150 -9.50 -13.52 -19.44
CA ILE A 150 -9.05 -13.09 -18.10
C ILE A 150 -9.46 -14.12 -17.04
N GLN A 151 -10.71 -14.58 -17.05
CA GLN A 151 -11.20 -15.57 -16.11
C GLN A 151 -10.45 -16.90 -16.24
N SER A 152 -10.18 -17.37 -17.46
CA SER A 152 -9.36 -18.57 -17.69
C SER A 152 -7.93 -18.39 -17.18
N SER A 153 -7.34 -17.20 -17.38
CA SER A 153 -6.01 -16.89 -16.83
C SER A 153 -6.00 -16.84 -15.31
N LEU A 154 -7.04 -16.31 -14.68
CA LEU A 154 -7.18 -16.29 -13.21
C LEU A 154 -7.24 -17.70 -12.62
N VAL A 155 -7.89 -18.66 -13.28
CA VAL A 155 -7.88 -20.05 -12.84
C VAL A 155 -6.45 -20.56 -12.73
N LEU A 156 -5.64 -20.36 -13.77
CA LEU A 156 -4.22 -20.79 -13.76
C LEU A 156 -3.40 -20.12 -12.66
N VAL A 157 -3.66 -18.83 -12.38
CA VAL A 157 -2.99 -18.10 -11.30
C VAL A 157 -3.34 -18.69 -9.94
N TYR A 158 -4.64 -18.96 -9.70
CA TYR A 158 -5.07 -19.51 -8.40
C TYR A 158 -4.57 -20.95 -8.20
N GLU A 159 -4.55 -21.77 -9.22
CA GLU A 159 -3.97 -23.12 -9.15
C GLU A 159 -2.47 -23.11 -8.92
N SER A 160 -1.77 -22.14 -9.52
CA SER A 160 -0.34 -21.97 -9.25
C SER A 160 -0.09 -21.53 -7.80
N ALA A 161 -0.91 -20.60 -7.28
CA ALA A 161 -0.85 -20.15 -5.89
C ALA A 161 -1.19 -21.27 -4.90
N GLU A 162 -2.23 -22.05 -5.16
CA GLU A 162 -2.57 -23.26 -4.38
C GLU A 162 -1.38 -24.21 -4.29
N ARG A 163 -0.83 -24.63 -5.42
CA ARG A 163 0.35 -25.54 -5.46
C ARG A 163 1.53 -24.98 -4.67
N THR A 164 1.79 -23.67 -4.80
CA THR A 164 2.88 -23.02 -4.06
C THR A 164 2.68 -23.09 -2.55
N HIS A 165 1.45 -22.87 -2.08
CA HIS A 165 1.14 -22.93 -0.65
C HIS A 165 1.13 -24.36 -0.12
N LEU A 166 0.67 -25.33 -0.89
CA LEU A 166 0.74 -26.76 -0.52
C LEU A 166 2.20 -27.22 -0.41
N GLN A 167 3.06 -26.92 -1.36
CA GLN A 167 4.49 -27.24 -1.30
C GLN A 167 5.19 -26.56 -0.10
N ALA A 168 4.81 -25.32 0.21
CA ALA A 168 5.32 -24.63 1.38
C ALA A 168 4.84 -25.29 2.68
N ALA A 169 3.60 -25.73 2.75
CA ALA A 169 3.04 -26.45 3.89
C ALA A 169 3.74 -27.80 4.13
N GLU A 170 4.05 -28.55 3.07
CA GLU A 170 4.79 -29.82 3.16
C GLU A 170 6.18 -29.63 3.80
N ARG A 171 6.84 -28.51 3.52
CA ARG A 171 8.17 -28.17 4.06
C ARG A 171 8.14 -27.49 5.42
N THR A 172 6.94 -27.21 5.95
CA THR A 172 6.76 -26.50 7.22
C THR A 172 6.43 -27.50 8.33
N PRO A 173 7.11 -27.48 9.48
CA PRO A 173 6.75 -28.30 10.64
C PRO A 173 5.31 -28.07 11.09
N GLU A 174 4.73 -29.08 11.75
CA GLU A 174 3.38 -28.98 12.32
C GLU A 174 3.26 -27.76 13.26
N GLY A 175 2.17 -27.03 13.12
CA GLY A 175 1.91 -25.84 13.92
C GLY A 175 1.07 -24.80 13.21
N PRO A 176 0.84 -23.62 13.83
CA PRO A 176 -0.05 -22.58 13.30
C PRO A 176 0.32 -22.09 11.89
N ARG A 177 1.62 -22.06 11.58
CA ARG A 177 2.09 -21.61 10.24
C ARG A 177 1.71 -22.60 9.15
N LYS A 178 1.83 -23.91 9.40
CA LYS A 178 1.41 -24.94 8.45
C LYS A 178 -0.08 -24.89 8.23
N GLN A 179 -0.86 -24.76 9.30
CA GLN A 179 -2.31 -24.64 9.24
C GLN A 179 -2.75 -23.41 8.41
N TYR A 180 -2.09 -22.27 8.61
CA TYR A 180 -2.33 -21.06 7.80
C TYR A 180 -2.09 -21.31 6.30
N LEU A 181 -0.97 -21.96 5.93
CA LEU A 181 -0.65 -22.26 4.53
C LEU A 181 -1.68 -23.19 3.89
N LEU A 182 -2.17 -24.19 4.61
CA LEU A 182 -3.23 -25.09 4.15
C LEU A 182 -4.56 -24.35 3.96
N THR A 183 -4.95 -23.50 4.90
CA THR A 183 -6.17 -22.70 4.79
C THR A 183 -6.12 -21.75 3.58
N VAL A 184 -4.98 -21.14 3.32
CA VAL A 184 -4.80 -20.26 2.14
C VAL A 184 -4.85 -21.06 0.84
N ALA A 185 -4.27 -22.27 0.80
CA ALA A 185 -4.38 -23.15 -0.37
C ALA A 185 -5.83 -23.54 -0.67
N GLU A 186 -6.61 -23.91 0.34
CA GLU A 186 -8.05 -24.21 0.22
C GLU A 186 -8.84 -23.02 -0.35
N GLN A 187 -8.52 -21.79 0.05
CA GLN A 187 -9.15 -20.59 -0.48
C GLN A 187 -8.85 -20.41 -1.99
N TYR A 188 -7.62 -20.63 -2.42
CA TYR A 188 -7.27 -20.55 -3.84
C TYR A 188 -7.96 -21.66 -4.65
N GLN A 189 -8.03 -22.88 -4.14
CA GLN A 189 -8.76 -23.98 -4.76
C GLN A 189 -10.24 -23.65 -4.93
N PHE A 190 -10.88 -23.10 -3.89
CA PHE A 190 -12.27 -22.65 -3.94
C PHE A 190 -12.48 -21.60 -5.03
N LEU A 191 -11.62 -20.59 -5.12
CA LEU A 191 -11.70 -19.53 -6.12
C LEU A 191 -11.54 -20.08 -7.55
N ALA A 192 -10.55 -20.94 -7.78
CA ALA A 192 -10.32 -21.58 -9.07
C ALA A 192 -11.54 -22.42 -9.50
N THR A 193 -12.08 -23.23 -8.59
CA THR A 193 -13.25 -24.09 -8.84
C THR A 193 -14.49 -23.25 -9.13
N THR A 194 -14.72 -22.17 -8.39
CA THR A 194 -15.86 -21.28 -8.61
C THR A 194 -15.82 -20.67 -10.01
N ILE A 195 -14.67 -20.18 -10.45
CA ILE A 195 -14.51 -19.59 -11.79
C ILE A 195 -14.69 -20.67 -12.87
N ARG A 196 -14.11 -21.86 -12.71
CA ARG A 196 -14.32 -22.97 -13.66
C ARG A 196 -15.78 -23.31 -13.83
N THR A 197 -16.51 -23.42 -12.73
CA THR A 197 -17.96 -23.71 -12.76
C THR A 197 -18.71 -22.62 -13.50
N GLN A 198 -18.42 -21.35 -13.25
CA GLN A 198 -19.02 -20.21 -13.95
C GLN A 198 -18.72 -20.19 -15.45
N LEU A 199 -17.56 -20.71 -15.86
CA LEU A 199 -17.14 -20.78 -17.26
C LEU A 199 -17.63 -22.06 -17.97
N GLY A 200 -18.26 -23.00 -17.26
CA GLY A 200 -18.65 -24.30 -17.80
C GLY A 200 -17.47 -25.21 -18.18
N LEU A 201 -16.26 -24.91 -17.62
CA LEU A 201 -15.07 -25.71 -17.84
C LEU A 201 -15.12 -26.98 -16.98
N GLN A 202 -15.12 -28.16 -17.61
CA GLN A 202 -15.07 -29.43 -16.89
C GLN A 202 -13.75 -29.55 -16.13
N VAL A 203 -13.82 -30.02 -14.89
CA VAL A 203 -12.64 -30.43 -14.11
C VAL A 203 -12.10 -31.67 -14.82
N ALA A 204 -10.91 -31.60 -15.39
CA ALA A 204 -10.22 -32.79 -15.84
C ALA A 204 -9.95 -33.67 -14.60
N CYS A 205 -10.57 -34.83 -14.56
CA CYS A 205 -10.32 -35.87 -13.55
C CYS A 205 -8.89 -36.40 -13.63
#